data_3616d2085986462fa0c1b4e4f4c423ef
#
_entry.id   3616d2085986462fa0c1b4e4f4c423ef
#
_cell.length_a   1.000
_cell.length_b   1.000
_cell.length_c   1.000
_cell.angle_alpha   90.00
_cell.angle_beta   90.00
_cell.angle_gamma   90.00
#
_symmetry.space_group_name_H-M   'P 1'
#
loop_
_entity.id
_entity.type
_entity.pdbx_description
1 polymer ?
#
loop_
_entity_poly.entity_id
_entity_poly.type
_entity_poly.pdbx_seq_one_letter_code
_entity_poly.pdbx_strand_id
1 'polypeptide(L)'
;MKTRIILASDLMGKTYAEEHYKNVYDFDKHIEDYMIDDEDCWDETQFPAFMEAWIDKAENGGYDVVTGCLSLDAISYLKDKGYNPELVVVPSNLEVINELLRRRVIKNGFVHSDELAGLTNAVDLEYNMYGSMHEKVRVWYLNKPEYLSEVIKKTGTPLVRNDGGVEADSDAVVYYRGDCGEFLEYGV
;
A
#
# COMPACT_ATOMS: atom_id res chain seq x y z
N MET A 1 16.99 3.58 -9.63
CA MET A 1 16.43 3.89 -8.28
C MET A 1 15.90 2.58 -7.73
N LYS A 2 16.00 2.30 -6.46
CA LYS A 2 15.44 1.04 -5.91
C LYS A 2 13.93 1.19 -5.84
N THR A 3 13.18 0.20 -6.36
CA THR A 3 11.72 0.18 -6.27
C THR A 3 11.27 0.22 -4.82
N ARG A 4 10.31 1.07 -4.53
CA ARG A 4 9.70 1.21 -3.20
C ARG A 4 8.57 0.21 -3.04
N ILE A 5 8.50 -0.47 -1.92
CA ILE A 5 7.37 -1.30 -1.54
C ILE A 5 6.50 -0.52 -0.56
N ILE A 6 5.28 -0.21 -0.96
CA ILE A 6 4.31 0.55 -0.17
C ILE A 6 3.06 -0.29 0.01
N LEU A 7 2.76 -0.65 1.24
CA LEU A 7 1.53 -1.37 1.58
C LEU A 7 0.43 -0.38 1.96
N ALA A 8 -0.76 -0.62 1.51
CA ALA A 8 -1.89 0.23 1.84
C ALA A 8 -3.14 -0.62 2.12
N SER A 9 -3.94 -0.18 3.09
CA SER A 9 -5.24 -0.79 3.33
C SER A 9 -6.17 -0.66 2.12
N ASP A 10 -7.25 -1.39 2.14
CA ASP A 10 -8.25 -1.33 1.07
C ASP A 10 -8.83 0.06 0.92
N LEU A 11 -9.42 0.31 -0.24
CA LEU A 11 -10.02 1.59 -0.63
C LEU A 11 -9.08 2.80 -0.72
N MET A 12 -7.78 2.61 -0.53
CA MET A 12 -6.77 3.68 -0.65
C MET A 12 -6.44 4.08 -2.09
N GLY A 13 -7.02 3.39 -3.08
CA GLY A 13 -6.82 3.70 -4.50
C GLY A 13 -5.52 3.14 -5.07
N LYS A 14 -5.09 1.96 -4.63
CA LYS A 14 -3.97 1.22 -5.20
C LYS A 14 -4.17 0.99 -6.70
N THR A 15 -5.29 0.37 -7.07
CA THR A 15 -5.68 0.11 -8.47
C THR A 15 -5.79 1.39 -9.29
N TYR A 16 -6.34 2.47 -8.69
CA TYR A 16 -6.38 3.77 -9.35
C TYR A 16 -4.96 4.28 -9.67
N ALA A 17 -4.02 4.11 -8.75
CA ALA A 17 -2.65 4.55 -8.95
C ALA A 17 -1.99 3.79 -10.13
N GLU A 18 -2.15 2.47 -10.23
CA GLU A 18 -1.64 1.69 -11.36
C GLU A 18 -2.30 2.09 -12.68
N GLU A 19 -3.61 2.30 -12.70
CA GLU A 19 -4.35 2.66 -13.92
C GLU A 19 -3.97 4.02 -14.49
N HIS A 20 -3.47 4.94 -13.67
CA HIS A 20 -3.17 6.31 -14.08
C HIS A 20 -1.67 6.61 -14.21
N TYR A 21 -0.83 5.84 -13.53
CA TYR A 21 0.61 6.09 -13.46
C TYR A 21 1.42 4.85 -13.84
N LYS A 22 2.18 4.95 -14.92
CA LYS A 22 2.95 3.83 -15.49
C LYS A 22 4.11 3.35 -14.64
N ASN A 23 4.50 4.12 -13.63
CA ASN A 23 5.59 3.77 -12.71
C ASN A 23 5.09 3.20 -11.36
N VAL A 24 3.79 2.88 -11.28
CA VAL A 24 3.17 2.20 -10.13
C VAL A 24 2.62 0.85 -10.57
N TYR A 25 2.78 -0.17 -9.75
CA TYR A 25 2.21 -1.49 -9.95
C TYR A 25 1.41 -1.90 -8.70
N ASP A 26 0.13 -2.25 -8.89
CA ASP A 26 -0.75 -2.75 -7.83
C ASP A 26 -0.83 -4.28 -7.91
N PHE A 27 -0.19 -4.96 -6.98
CA PHE A 27 -0.13 -6.41 -7.00
C PHE A 27 -1.48 -7.06 -6.67
N ASP A 28 -2.33 -6.41 -5.87
CA ASP A 28 -3.66 -6.96 -5.52
C ASP A 28 -4.58 -7.06 -6.74
N LYS A 29 -4.40 -6.20 -7.73
CA LYS A 29 -5.18 -6.25 -8.98
C LYS A 29 -4.93 -7.54 -9.77
N HIS A 30 -3.81 -8.22 -9.49
CA HIS A 30 -3.38 -9.43 -10.19
C HIS A 30 -3.51 -10.68 -9.31
N ILE A 31 -4.24 -10.59 -8.20
CA ILE A 31 -4.43 -11.70 -7.27
C ILE A 31 -5.27 -12.83 -7.87
N GLU A 32 -6.11 -12.53 -8.86
CA GLU A 32 -6.98 -13.52 -9.52
C GLU A 32 -6.21 -14.71 -10.10
N ASP A 33 -4.95 -14.50 -10.53
CA ASP A 33 -4.07 -15.57 -11.03
C ASP A 33 -3.72 -16.62 -9.96
N TYR A 34 -4.02 -16.34 -8.70
CA TYR A 34 -3.69 -17.16 -7.52
C TYR A 34 -4.91 -17.58 -6.70
N MET A 35 -6.10 -17.38 -7.24
CA MET A 35 -7.35 -17.79 -6.62
C MET A 35 -7.75 -19.20 -7.05
N ILE A 36 -8.58 -19.84 -6.26
CA ILE A 36 -9.16 -21.14 -6.64
C ILE A 36 -10.23 -20.87 -7.70
N ASP A 37 -10.13 -21.54 -8.84
CA ASP A 37 -11.12 -21.48 -9.92
C ASP A 37 -12.52 -21.74 -9.36
N ASP A 38 -13.49 -20.94 -9.77
CA ASP A 38 -14.91 -21.03 -9.49
C ASP A 38 -15.37 -20.66 -8.06
N GLU A 39 -14.48 -20.36 -7.12
CA GLU A 39 -14.90 -20.12 -5.72
C GLU A 39 -14.67 -18.70 -5.20
N ASP A 40 -14.06 -17.80 -5.99
CA ASP A 40 -13.62 -16.46 -5.56
C ASP A 40 -12.82 -16.48 -4.23
N CYS A 41 -12.16 -17.64 -3.96
CA CYS A 41 -11.44 -17.90 -2.75
C CYS A 41 -9.93 -17.85 -2.97
N TRP A 42 -9.25 -17.27 -2.01
CA TRP A 42 -7.79 -17.29 -1.97
C TRP A 42 -7.26 -18.71 -1.70
N ASP A 43 -6.32 -19.16 -2.54
CA ASP A 43 -5.61 -20.42 -2.29
C ASP A 43 -4.35 -20.16 -1.45
N GLU A 44 -4.42 -20.46 -0.16
CA GLU A 44 -3.29 -20.28 0.75
C GLU A 44 -2.03 -21.02 0.31
N THR A 45 -2.16 -22.09 -0.47
CA THR A 45 -1.01 -22.85 -0.99
C THR A 45 -0.25 -22.07 -2.05
N GLN A 46 -0.89 -21.11 -2.70
CA GLN A 46 -0.29 -20.24 -3.71
C GLN A 46 0.40 -19.00 -3.10
N PHE A 47 0.23 -18.76 -1.81
CA PHE A 47 0.81 -17.58 -1.16
C PHE A 47 2.32 -17.41 -1.40
N PRO A 48 3.17 -18.46 -1.31
CA PRO A 48 4.58 -18.29 -1.63
C PRO A 48 4.85 -17.88 -3.07
N ALA A 49 4.13 -18.46 -4.04
CA ALA A 49 4.26 -18.12 -5.46
C ALA A 49 3.82 -16.68 -5.74
N PHE A 50 2.72 -16.26 -5.13
CA PHE A 50 2.23 -14.88 -5.15
C PHE A 50 3.28 -13.90 -4.63
N MET A 51 3.87 -14.18 -3.49
CA MET A 51 4.88 -13.31 -2.89
C MET A 51 6.20 -13.27 -3.68
N GLU A 52 6.62 -14.38 -4.28
CA GLU A 52 7.80 -14.41 -5.16
C GLU A 52 7.56 -13.58 -6.43
N ALA A 53 6.36 -13.67 -7.03
CA ALA A 53 6.01 -12.84 -8.16
C ALA A 53 5.97 -11.35 -7.80
N TRP A 54 5.51 -11.00 -6.60
CA TRP A 54 5.57 -9.62 -6.09
C TRP A 54 7.01 -9.12 -5.98
N ILE A 55 7.89 -9.93 -5.39
CA ILE A 55 9.32 -9.61 -5.28
C ILE A 55 9.93 -9.42 -6.67
N ASP A 56 9.63 -10.30 -7.62
CA ASP A 56 10.13 -10.17 -9.00
C ASP A 56 9.67 -8.86 -9.64
N LYS A 57 8.43 -8.44 -9.44
CA LYS A 57 7.95 -7.13 -9.92
C LYS A 57 8.71 -5.96 -9.27
N ALA A 58 9.02 -6.06 -7.99
CA ALA A 58 9.79 -5.03 -7.29
C ALA A 58 11.24 -4.97 -7.77
N GLU A 59 11.84 -6.09 -8.16
CA GLU A 59 13.23 -6.14 -8.62
C GLU A 59 13.39 -5.85 -10.11
N ASN A 60 12.54 -6.45 -10.93
CA ASN A 60 12.71 -6.56 -12.38
C ASN A 60 11.62 -5.84 -13.18
N GLY A 61 10.54 -5.41 -12.54
CA GLY A 61 9.38 -4.81 -13.21
C GLY A 61 9.61 -3.41 -13.76
N GLY A 62 10.66 -2.72 -13.31
CA GLY A 62 10.97 -1.35 -13.76
C GLY A 62 10.05 -0.28 -13.19
N TYR A 63 9.30 -0.60 -12.13
CA TYR A 63 8.42 0.33 -11.44
C TYR A 63 9.17 1.11 -10.35
N ASP A 64 8.76 2.34 -10.10
CA ASP A 64 9.27 3.12 -8.96
C ASP A 64 8.57 2.71 -7.66
N VAL A 65 7.31 2.28 -7.76
CA VAL A 65 6.50 1.81 -6.63
C VAL A 65 5.79 0.51 -6.98
N VAL A 66 5.89 -0.46 -6.09
CA VAL A 66 5.02 -1.64 -6.07
C VAL A 66 4.17 -1.57 -4.81
N THR A 67 2.88 -1.68 -4.96
CA THR A 67 1.92 -1.62 -3.85
C THR A 67 1.10 -2.90 -3.75
N GLY A 68 0.51 -3.14 -2.61
CA GLY A 68 -0.39 -4.26 -2.37
C GLY A 68 -1.08 -4.14 -1.03
N CYS A 69 -1.89 -5.15 -0.70
CA CYS A 69 -2.70 -5.18 0.49
C CYS A 69 -1.84 -5.25 1.76
N LEU A 70 -2.34 -4.63 2.81
CA LEU A 70 -1.73 -4.71 4.13
C LEU A 70 -2.05 -6.06 4.77
N SER A 71 -1.06 -6.94 4.82
CA SER A 71 -1.14 -8.26 5.46
C SER A 71 0.09 -8.50 6.32
N LEU A 72 -0.11 -9.05 7.54
CA LEU A 72 1.00 -9.43 8.41
C LEU A 72 1.85 -10.53 7.79
N ASP A 73 1.22 -11.47 7.10
CA ASP A 73 1.92 -12.59 6.46
C ASP A 73 2.77 -12.09 5.29
N ALA A 74 2.23 -11.15 4.48
CA ALA A 74 3.00 -10.52 3.41
C ALA A 74 4.21 -9.74 3.96
N ILE A 75 4.02 -8.98 5.05
CA ILE A 75 5.11 -8.25 5.70
C ILE A 75 6.18 -9.21 6.23
N SER A 76 5.76 -10.29 6.89
CA SER A 76 6.68 -11.30 7.43
C SER A 76 7.45 -11.98 6.32
N TYR A 77 6.77 -12.40 5.26
CA TYR A 77 7.39 -13.03 4.11
C TYR A 77 8.43 -12.11 3.43
N LEU A 78 8.06 -10.88 3.16
CA LEU A 78 8.98 -9.90 2.58
C LEU A 78 10.23 -9.71 3.45
N LYS A 79 10.06 -9.62 4.77
CA LYS A 79 11.19 -9.48 5.70
C LYS A 79 12.10 -10.70 5.71
N ASP A 80 11.54 -11.90 5.72
CA ASP A 80 12.30 -13.16 5.69
C ASP A 80 13.15 -13.27 4.42
N LYS A 81 12.68 -12.69 3.33
CA LYS A 81 13.42 -12.58 2.06
C LYS A 81 14.36 -11.37 1.99
N GLY A 82 14.44 -10.57 3.05
CA GLY A 82 15.32 -9.39 3.11
C GLY A 82 14.73 -8.11 2.51
N TYR A 83 13.44 -8.12 2.18
CA TYR A 83 12.71 -6.94 1.72
C TYR A 83 11.97 -6.29 2.89
N ASN A 84 12.04 -4.97 2.97
CA ASN A 84 11.26 -4.23 3.96
C ASN A 84 10.28 -3.32 3.23
N PRO A 85 8.99 -3.41 3.53
CA PRO A 85 8.05 -2.36 3.12
C PRO A 85 8.59 -1.02 3.61
N GLU A 86 8.68 -0.06 2.70
CA GLU A 86 9.22 1.25 3.06
C GLU A 86 8.17 2.07 3.81
N LEU A 87 6.92 1.86 3.44
CA LEU A 87 5.79 2.61 3.97
C LEU A 87 4.55 1.73 4.07
N VAL A 88 3.82 1.90 5.15
CA VAL A 88 2.48 1.34 5.35
C VAL A 88 1.50 2.51 5.49
N VAL A 89 0.44 2.51 4.68
CA VAL A 89 -0.56 3.59 4.66
C VAL A 89 -1.87 3.07 5.24
N VAL A 90 -2.33 3.70 6.30
CA VAL A 90 -3.56 3.30 7.03
C VAL A 90 -4.44 4.51 7.35
N PRO A 91 -5.77 4.35 7.43
CA PRO A 91 -6.65 5.41 7.94
C PRO A 91 -6.43 5.60 9.43
N SER A 92 -6.38 6.86 9.90
CA SER A 92 -6.08 7.15 11.31
C SER A 92 -7.30 7.06 12.25
N ASN A 93 -8.51 7.08 11.69
CA ASN A 93 -9.73 7.12 12.49
C ASN A 93 -10.96 6.73 11.66
N LEU A 94 -12.08 6.53 12.37
CA LEU A 94 -13.37 6.13 11.78
C LEU A 94 -13.94 7.17 10.79
N GLU A 95 -13.63 8.44 10.95
CA GLU A 95 -14.11 9.48 10.02
C GLU A 95 -13.48 9.29 8.63
N VAL A 96 -12.17 9.04 8.57
CA VAL A 96 -11.48 8.73 7.32
C VAL A 96 -12.01 7.44 6.71
N ILE A 97 -12.20 6.38 7.51
CA ILE A 97 -12.76 5.11 7.05
C ILE A 97 -14.16 5.32 6.44
N ASN A 98 -15.03 5.99 7.16
CA ASN A 98 -16.40 6.26 6.68
C ASN A 98 -16.42 7.06 5.38
N GLU A 99 -15.53 8.02 5.22
CA GLU A 99 -15.45 8.79 3.99
C GLU A 99 -14.91 7.95 2.81
N LEU A 100 -13.94 7.06 3.02
CA LEU A 100 -13.46 6.12 2.01
C LEU A 100 -14.57 5.16 1.57
N LEU A 101 -15.32 4.60 2.52
CA LEU A 101 -16.48 3.76 2.26
C LEU A 101 -17.55 4.52 1.48
N ARG A 102 -17.87 5.75 1.88
CA ARG A 102 -18.83 6.61 1.17
C ARG A 102 -18.43 6.83 -0.29
N ARG A 103 -17.17 7.11 -0.55
CA ARG A 103 -16.64 7.27 -1.92
C ARG A 103 -16.79 6.01 -2.74
N ARG A 104 -16.53 4.85 -2.13
CA ARG A 104 -16.70 3.56 -2.79
C ARG A 104 -18.15 3.30 -3.16
N VAL A 105 -19.09 3.54 -2.24
CA VAL A 105 -20.55 3.44 -2.50
C VAL A 105 -20.97 4.38 -3.62
N ILE A 106 -20.50 5.62 -3.63
CA ILE A 106 -20.82 6.58 -4.71
C ILE A 106 -20.31 6.07 -6.05
N LYS A 107 -19.10 5.51 -6.10
CA LYS A 107 -18.49 5.03 -7.34
C LYS A 107 -19.14 3.75 -7.85
N ASN A 108 -19.37 2.77 -6.98
CA ASN A 108 -19.74 1.39 -7.37
C ASN A 108 -21.19 1.02 -6.98
N GLY A 109 -21.87 1.83 -6.17
CA GLY A 109 -23.21 1.54 -5.65
C GLY A 109 -23.22 0.66 -4.39
N PHE A 110 -22.11 0.00 -4.06
CA PHE A 110 -21.99 -0.91 -2.92
C PHE A 110 -20.54 -0.99 -2.42
N VAL A 111 -20.37 -1.63 -1.27
CA VAL A 111 -19.06 -2.03 -0.71
C VAL A 111 -19.09 -3.53 -0.51
N HIS A 112 -18.07 -4.24 -0.93
CA HIS A 112 -17.93 -5.67 -0.64
C HIS A 112 -17.61 -5.89 0.84
N SER A 113 -18.06 -7.04 1.39
CA SER A 113 -17.78 -7.42 2.77
C SER A 113 -16.27 -7.49 3.06
N ASP A 114 -15.49 -7.92 2.09
CA ASP A 114 -14.04 -8.08 2.19
C ASP A 114 -13.32 -6.73 2.28
N GLU A 115 -13.80 -5.73 1.53
CA GLU A 115 -13.28 -4.36 1.62
C GLU A 115 -13.54 -3.75 3.01
N LEU A 116 -14.70 -4.05 3.59
CA LEU A 116 -15.02 -3.63 4.95
C LEU A 116 -14.16 -4.37 5.98
N ALA A 117 -13.97 -5.68 5.81
CA ALA A 117 -13.11 -6.48 6.66
C ALA A 117 -11.65 -6.00 6.56
N GLY A 118 -11.16 -5.72 5.36
CA GLY A 118 -9.81 -5.18 5.12
C GLY A 118 -9.55 -3.86 5.83
N LEU A 119 -10.54 -2.94 5.82
CA LEU A 119 -10.44 -1.68 6.56
C LEU A 119 -10.47 -1.88 8.07
N THR A 120 -11.31 -2.78 8.56
CA THR A 120 -11.39 -3.11 9.99
C THR A 120 -10.09 -3.78 10.45
N ASN A 121 -9.59 -4.74 9.68
CA ASN A 121 -8.34 -5.41 9.94
C ASN A 121 -7.14 -4.45 9.91
N ALA A 122 -7.17 -3.39 9.09
CA ALA A 122 -6.11 -2.39 9.08
C ALA A 122 -5.99 -1.67 10.43
N VAL A 123 -7.11 -1.40 11.10
CA VAL A 123 -7.10 -0.80 12.45
C VAL A 123 -6.57 -1.80 13.49
N ASP A 124 -7.01 -3.07 13.40
CA ASP A 124 -6.55 -4.13 14.31
C ASP A 124 -5.09 -4.49 14.06
N LEU A 125 -4.65 -4.48 12.82
CA LEU A 125 -3.25 -4.68 12.43
C LEU A 125 -2.36 -3.55 12.96
N GLU A 126 -2.84 -2.31 12.94
CA GLU A 126 -2.15 -1.19 13.56
C GLU A 126 -1.88 -1.47 15.05
N TYR A 127 -2.91 -1.91 15.78
CA TYR A 127 -2.78 -2.23 17.20
C TYR A 127 -1.80 -3.38 17.46
N ASN A 128 -1.82 -4.40 16.62
CA ASN A 128 -0.94 -5.57 16.73
C ASN A 128 0.47 -5.30 16.19
N MET A 129 0.59 -4.47 15.15
CA MET A 129 1.89 -4.06 14.60
C MET A 129 2.69 -3.20 15.57
N TYR A 130 2.03 -2.34 16.35
CA TYR A 130 2.68 -1.57 17.40
C TYR A 130 3.33 -2.45 18.46
N GLY A 131 2.77 -3.63 18.75
CA GLY A 131 3.33 -4.56 19.72
C GLY A 131 4.51 -5.38 19.23
N SER A 132 4.61 -5.69 17.93
CA SER A 132 5.55 -6.67 17.41
C SER A 132 6.49 -6.19 16.30
N MET A 133 6.16 -5.10 15.61
CA MET A 133 6.90 -4.65 14.41
C MET A 133 7.53 -3.25 14.53
N HIS A 134 7.52 -2.68 15.69
CA HIS A 134 7.88 -1.29 15.99
C HIS A 134 9.22 -0.79 15.43
N GLU A 135 10.14 -1.68 15.12
CA GLU A 135 11.49 -1.23 14.79
C GLU A 135 11.76 -1.01 13.30
N LYS A 136 10.83 -1.39 12.38
CA LYS A 136 11.25 -1.56 10.98
C LYS A 136 10.29 -1.10 9.88
N VAL A 137 9.09 -0.63 10.17
CA VAL A 137 8.14 -0.20 9.14
C VAL A 137 7.63 1.20 9.45
N ARG A 138 7.71 2.11 8.48
CA ARG A 138 7.11 3.44 8.62
C ARG A 138 5.61 3.34 8.40
N VAL A 139 4.84 3.99 9.27
CA VAL A 139 3.39 4.06 9.12
C VAL A 139 2.99 5.49 8.77
N TRP A 140 2.22 5.64 7.71
CA TRP A 140 1.60 6.89 7.33
C TRP A 140 0.13 6.88 7.71
N TYR A 141 -0.24 7.71 8.65
CA TYR A 141 -1.61 7.86 9.10
C TYR A 141 -2.34 8.89 8.27
N LEU A 142 -3.39 8.46 7.56
CA LEU A 142 -4.27 9.37 6.86
C LEU A 142 -5.22 10.07 7.86
N ASN A 143 -4.99 11.34 8.10
CA ASN A 143 -5.88 12.20 8.90
C ASN A 143 -7.04 12.80 8.10
N LYS A 144 -7.00 12.63 6.80
CA LYS A 144 -8.05 12.99 5.84
C LYS A 144 -8.05 11.96 4.71
N PRO A 145 -9.17 11.80 4.00
CA PRO A 145 -9.30 10.80 2.96
C PRO A 145 -8.50 11.21 1.70
N GLU A 146 -7.25 10.82 1.66
CA GLU A 146 -6.35 10.97 0.51
C GLU A 146 -6.22 9.65 -0.25
N TYR A 147 -5.90 9.71 -1.53
CA TYR A 147 -5.54 8.53 -2.29
C TYR A 147 -4.06 8.18 -2.12
N LEU A 148 -3.73 6.92 -2.30
CA LEU A 148 -2.34 6.43 -2.22
C LEU A 148 -1.40 7.22 -3.15
N SER A 149 -1.85 7.62 -4.32
CA SER A 149 -1.07 8.44 -5.25
C SER A 149 -0.62 9.78 -4.65
N GLU A 150 -1.46 10.41 -3.81
CA GLU A 150 -1.09 11.64 -3.11
C GLU A 150 -0.01 11.37 -2.05
N VAL A 151 -0.14 10.27 -1.32
CA VAL A 151 0.86 9.84 -0.32
C VAL A 151 2.20 9.54 -1.00
N ILE A 152 2.18 8.82 -2.13
CA ILE A 152 3.38 8.50 -2.90
C ILE A 152 4.13 9.80 -3.30
N LYS A 153 3.41 10.79 -3.84
CA LYS A 153 3.97 12.09 -4.22
C LYS A 153 4.57 12.82 -3.01
N LYS A 154 3.81 12.92 -1.92
CA LYS A 154 4.25 13.57 -0.67
C LYS A 154 5.46 12.91 -0.04
N THR A 155 5.65 11.63 -0.27
CA THR A 155 6.82 10.89 0.20
C THR A 155 7.98 10.86 -0.79
N GLY A 156 7.96 11.75 -1.78
CA GLY A 156 9.10 12.05 -2.64
C GLY A 156 9.24 11.19 -3.90
N THR A 157 8.21 10.41 -4.29
CA THR A 157 8.23 9.70 -5.56
C THR A 157 7.37 10.43 -6.59
N PRO A 158 7.96 10.99 -7.64
CA PRO A 158 7.21 11.54 -8.75
C PRO A 158 6.39 10.45 -9.44
N LEU A 159 5.14 10.75 -9.76
CA LEU A 159 4.26 9.86 -10.50
C LEU A 159 4.26 10.23 -11.99
N VAL A 160 4.50 9.24 -12.83
CA VAL A 160 4.52 9.42 -14.28
C VAL A 160 3.22 8.93 -14.87
N ARG A 161 2.38 9.87 -15.32
CA ARG A 161 1.09 9.56 -15.93
C ARG A 161 1.25 8.73 -17.21
N ASN A 162 0.23 7.98 -17.55
CA ASN A 162 0.20 7.20 -18.78
C ASN A 162 0.28 8.07 -20.04
N ASP A 163 -0.15 9.33 -19.99
CA ASP A 163 0.01 10.32 -21.06
C ASP A 163 1.40 10.96 -21.13
N GLY A 164 2.30 10.61 -20.21
CA GLY A 164 3.68 11.11 -20.13
C GLY A 164 3.88 12.31 -19.24
N GLY A 165 2.82 12.91 -18.67
CA GLY A 165 2.93 13.96 -17.67
C GLY A 165 3.57 13.43 -16.38
N VAL A 166 4.32 14.29 -15.70
CA VAL A 166 4.95 13.97 -14.41
C VAL A 166 4.27 14.81 -13.33
N GLU A 167 3.79 14.14 -12.29
CA GLU A 167 3.24 14.76 -11.09
C GLU A 167 4.19 14.55 -9.92
N ALA A 168 4.64 15.62 -9.30
CA ALA A 168 5.44 15.61 -8.09
C ALA A 168 4.87 16.61 -7.09
N ASP A 169 5.02 16.33 -5.82
CA ASP A 169 4.71 17.27 -4.77
C ASP A 169 5.93 18.16 -4.54
N SER A 170 5.79 19.48 -4.70
CA SER A 170 6.85 20.45 -4.46
C SER A 170 7.23 20.52 -2.99
N ASP A 171 6.28 20.15 -2.13
CA ASP A 171 6.42 20.17 -0.67
C ASP A 171 6.63 18.75 -0.10
N ALA A 172 7.17 17.84 -0.94
CA ALA A 172 7.40 16.47 -0.55
C ALA A 172 8.28 16.39 0.70
N VAL A 173 7.77 15.70 1.71
CA VAL A 173 8.50 15.47 2.95
C VAL A 173 9.37 14.26 2.80
N VAL A 174 10.68 14.43 2.88
CA VAL A 174 11.62 13.31 2.90
C VAL A 174 11.82 12.86 4.33
N TYR A 175 11.32 11.67 4.63
CA TYR A 175 11.51 11.08 5.95
C TYR A 175 12.86 10.37 6.04
N TYR A 176 13.69 10.83 6.96
CA TYR A 176 14.91 10.12 7.35
C TYR A 176 14.67 9.37 8.66
N ARG A 177 15.13 8.14 8.72
CA ARG A 177 15.11 7.35 9.95
C ARG A 177 16.24 7.84 10.84
N GLY A 178 15.90 8.43 11.98
CA GLY A 178 16.87 8.66 13.06
C GLY A 178 17.28 7.33 13.73
N ASP A 179 18.51 7.23 14.18
CA ASP A 179 19.08 6.03 14.83
C ASP A 179 18.34 5.60 16.13
N CYS A 180 17.45 6.43 16.64
CA CYS A 180 16.66 6.18 17.86
C CYS A 180 15.17 5.90 17.61
N GLY A 181 14.75 5.69 16.37
CA GLY A 181 13.34 5.41 16.04
C GLY A 181 12.41 6.61 16.07
N GLU A 182 12.90 7.81 16.32
CA GLU A 182 12.13 9.04 16.22
C GLU A 182 12.03 9.51 14.76
N PHE A 183 10.81 9.88 14.35
CA PHE A 183 10.57 10.45 13.04
C PHE A 183 10.92 11.94 13.09
N LEU A 184 11.96 12.33 12.36
CA LEU A 184 12.25 13.74 12.12
C LEU A 184 11.64 14.15 10.79
N GLU A 185 10.71 15.09 10.83
CA GLU A 185 10.14 15.75 9.68
C GLU A 185 11.11 16.86 9.24
N TYR A 186 11.71 16.70 8.07
CA TYR A 186 12.49 17.77 7.46
C TYR A 186 11.74 18.26 6.21
N GLY A 187 11.19 19.45 6.29
CA GLY A 187 10.76 20.18 5.09
C GLY A 187 11.99 20.58 4.27
N VAL A 188 11.93 20.37 2.96
CA VAL A 188 12.91 20.85 1.98
C VAL A 188 12.46 22.20 1.48
#